data_ba38c66ed5be15c484d095d9de426342
#
_entry.id   ba38c66ed5be15c484d095d9de426342
#
_cell.length_a   1.000
_cell.length_b   1.000
_cell.length_c   1.000
_cell.angle_alpha   90.00
_cell.angle_beta   90.00
_cell.angle_gamma   90.00
#
_symmetry.space_group_name_H-M   'P 1'
#
loop_
_entity.id
_entity.type
_entity.pdbx_description
1 polymer ?
#
loop_
_entity_poly.entity_id
_entity_poly.type
_entity_poly.pdbx_seq_one_letter_code
_entity_poly.pdbx_strand_id
1 'polypeptide(L)'
;MKLTNFISLLGTLALALLLPFNSFVFAAEVSAAVPPQAAEMLRGVHRIVFLGDSITQGGDYVTDIECWLLAHGIQVEVLNLGLGSETASDLTPEENAGHLKAHGFGRPFISERLARALAATKPDLLFACYGMNDGGSLPPDESGTKRFAAAVTHLREIALKAGVKRVVICTPPVEDAKGNPIKKFHDENLARYTTWLLTKRAEGWDVVDIHMPMRQALDAGCAKDPAFQFAKDGVHPGREGHWLMAREILTHTFGAKLDNVTAAENLFPVHGAEIRKLVHDRMVLLFNSWMTQIGHKRPGVAGGPGAKPGLPLAESKTKAADLANQIQMLVNGGKP
;
A
#
# COMPACT_ATOMS: atom_id res chain seq x y z
N MET A 1 -4.29 91.25 -54.31
CA MET A 1 -5.55 90.57 -54.36
C MET A 1 -5.29 89.05 -54.10
N LYS A 2 -5.90 88.50 -53.09
CA LYS A 2 -5.93 87.10 -52.67
C LYS A 2 -4.71 86.51 -51.94
N LEU A 3 -4.79 86.52 -50.62
CA LEU A 3 -4.09 85.70 -49.65
C LEU A 3 -4.40 84.22 -49.89
N THR A 4 -3.41 83.35 -49.69
CA THR A 4 -3.61 81.97 -49.42
C THR A 4 -2.73 81.57 -48.24
N ASN A 5 -3.39 81.06 -47.16
CA ASN A 5 -2.80 80.66 -45.92
C ASN A 5 -2.15 79.29 -46.11
N PHE A 6 -0.93 79.09 -45.56
CA PHE A 6 -0.31 77.80 -45.32
C PHE A 6 -0.47 77.41 -43.83
N ILE A 7 -1.22 76.38 -43.58
CA ILE A 7 -1.32 75.76 -42.27
C ILE A 7 -0.32 74.60 -42.21
N SER A 8 0.63 74.70 -41.27
CA SER A 8 1.61 73.67 -40.94
C SER A 8 0.98 72.68 -40.00
N LEU A 9 0.98 71.38 -40.38
CA LEU A 9 0.51 70.31 -39.56
C LEU A 9 1.72 69.58 -38.94
N LEU A 10 1.98 69.81 -37.65
CA LEU A 10 2.94 69.02 -36.84
C LEU A 10 2.32 67.74 -36.49
N GLY A 11 2.80 66.63 -37.06
CA GLY A 11 2.45 65.27 -36.67
C GLY A 11 3.32 64.80 -35.48
N THR A 12 2.71 64.66 -34.36
CA THR A 12 3.32 64.01 -33.19
C THR A 12 3.29 62.46 -33.35
N LEU A 13 4.47 61.88 -33.49
CA LEU A 13 4.66 60.43 -33.57
C LEU A 13 4.63 59.86 -32.13
N ALA A 14 3.55 59.17 -31.70
CA ALA A 14 3.46 58.50 -30.48
C ALA A 14 4.08 57.09 -30.64
N LEU A 15 5.25 56.92 -30.06
CA LEU A 15 5.93 55.61 -29.97
C LEU A 15 5.28 54.76 -28.86
N ALA A 16 4.42 53.81 -29.21
CA ALA A 16 3.85 52.87 -28.28
C ALA A 16 4.89 51.81 -27.93
N LEU A 17 5.47 51.87 -26.73
CA LEU A 17 6.25 50.79 -26.14
C LEU A 17 5.34 49.60 -25.82
N LEU A 18 5.39 48.55 -26.64
CA LEU A 18 4.84 47.23 -26.34
C LEU A 18 5.76 46.54 -25.34
N LEU A 19 5.44 46.60 -24.05
CA LEU A 19 6.02 45.73 -23.04
C LEU A 19 5.45 44.33 -23.23
N PRO A 20 6.29 43.28 -23.22
CA PRO A 20 5.76 41.91 -23.25
C PRO A 20 5.02 41.63 -21.93
N PHE A 21 3.73 41.38 -22.03
CA PHE A 21 2.96 40.78 -20.93
C PHE A 21 3.51 39.36 -20.69
N ASN A 22 4.43 39.22 -19.75
CA ASN A 22 4.77 37.93 -19.21
C ASN A 22 3.55 37.42 -18.43
N SER A 23 2.71 36.61 -19.08
CA SER A 23 1.70 35.81 -18.41
C SER A 23 2.43 34.79 -17.56
N PHE A 24 2.68 35.14 -16.31
CA PHE A 24 2.93 34.12 -15.29
C PHE A 24 1.68 33.26 -15.20
N VAL A 25 1.68 32.15 -15.92
CA VAL A 25 0.76 31.05 -15.65
C VAL A 25 1.17 30.49 -14.27
N PHE A 26 0.50 30.97 -13.25
CA PHE A 26 0.47 30.24 -11.99
C PHE A 26 -0.11 28.86 -12.32
N ALA A 27 0.76 27.85 -12.37
CA ALA A 27 0.31 26.46 -12.30
C ALA A 27 -0.45 26.37 -10.97
N ALA A 28 -1.77 26.32 -11.05
CA ALA A 28 -2.60 26.03 -9.89
C ALA A 28 -2.13 24.68 -9.34
N GLU A 29 -1.70 24.67 -8.10
CA GLU A 29 -1.52 23.43 -7.34
C GLU A 29 -2.83 22.66 -7.37
N VAL A 30 -2.94 21.68 -8.25
CA VAL A 30 -4.05 20.72 -8.23
C VAL A 30 -3.69 19.66 -7.19
N SER A 31 -3.62 20.04 -5.93
CA SER A 31 -3.79 19.07 -4.86
C SER A 31 -5.26 18.67 -4.88
N ALA A 32 -5.57 17.43 -5.23
CA ALA A 32 -6.92 16.93 -5.15
C ALA A 32 -7.42 17.10 -3.69
N ALA A 33 -8.62 17.63 -3.51
CA ALA A 33 -9.15 17.87 -2.18
C ALA A 33 -9.17 16.56 -1.37
N VAL A 34 -8.67 16.60 -0.14
CA VAL A 34 -8.67 15.45 0.78
C VAL A 34 -10.11 15.05 1.06
N PRO A 35 -10.52 13.80 0.80
CA PRO A 35 -11.87 13.34 1.12
C PRO A 35 -12.19 13.50 2.61
N PRO A 36 -13.42 13.87 2.99
CA PRO A 36 -13.82 14.03 4.41
C PRO A 36 -13.53 12.78 5.25
N GLN A 37 -13.75 11.59 4.69
CA GLN A 37 -13.47 10.32 5.36
C GLN A 37 -11.97 10.15 5.62
N ALA A 38 -11.09 10.52 4.67
CA ALA A 38 -9.65 10.52 4.86
C ALA A 38 -9.23 11.50 5.96
N ALA A 39 -9.78 12.72 5.95
CA ALA A 39 -9.49 13.72 6.98
C ALA A 39 -9.89 13.25 8.38
N GLU A 40 -11.01 12.52 8.50
CA GLU A 40 -11.42 11.90 9.75
C GLU A 40 -10.52 10.72 10.15
N MET A 41 -10.27 9.80 9.22
CA MET A 41 -9.44 8.61 9.46
C MET A 41 -8.02 8.98 9.89
N LEU A 42 -7.47 10.03 9.31
CA LEU A 42 -6.10 10.48 9.53
C LEU A 42 -5.95 11.56 10.61
N ARG A 43 -7.03 11.91 11.32
CA ARG A 43 -6.97 12.90 12.40
C ARG A 43 -6.02 12.45 13.52
N GLY A 44 -4.90 13.17 13.68
CA GLY A 44 -3.87 12.84 14.66
C GLY A 44 -3.10 11.56 14.37
N VAL A 45 -3.12 11.09 13.12
CA VAL A 45 -2.29 9.98 12.64
C VAL A 45 -0.99 10.55 12.11
N HIS A 46 0.13 10.13 12.70
CA HIS A 46 1.48 10.48 12.29
C HIS A 46 2.19 9.30 11.63
N ARG A 47 1.77 8.07 11.97
CA ARG A 47 2.39 6.84 11.45
C ARG A 47 1.37 5.78 11.14
N ILE A 48 1.46 5.26 9.90
CA ILE A 48 0.72 4.12 9.39
C ILE A 48 1.69 2.94 9.28
N VAL A 49 1.31 1.78 9.80
CA VAL A 49 2.09 0.53 9.67
C VAL A 49 1.26 -0.52 8.96
N PHE A 50 1.89 -1.23 8.02
CA PHE A 50 1.32 -2.38 7.33
C PHE A 50 1.98 -3.66 7.83
N LEU A 51 1.19 -4.58 8.36
CA LEU A 51 1.56 -5.96 8.68
C LEU A 51 0.93 -6.91 7.66
N GLY A 52 1.60 -8.00 7.38
CA GLY A 52 1.12 -9.03 6.44
C GLY A 52 2.25 -9.97 6.04
N ASP A 53 1.99 -10.77 5.04
CA ASP A 53 2.88 -11.79 4.52
C ASP A 53 3.80 -11.29 3.38
N SER A 54 4.19 -12.20 2.46
CA SER A 54 5.04 -11.88 1.30
C SER A 54 4.42 -10.85 0.35
N ILE A 55 3.10 -10.80 0.23
CA ILE A 55 2.41 -9.85 -0.64
C ILE A 55 2.56 -8.44 -0.07
N THR A 56 2.42 -8.28 1.23
CA THR A 56 2.70 -7.02 1.94
C THR A 56 4.19 -6.69 1.90
N GLN A 57 5.08 -7.67 2.11
CA GLN A 57 6.53 -7.46 2.02
C GLN A 57 6.94 -6.94 0.64
N GLY A 58 6.37 -7.45 -0.46
CA GLY A 58 6.61 -6.95 -1.81
C GLY A 58 6.34 -5.46 -1.96
N GLY A 59 5.37 -4.94 -1.23
CA GLY A 59 5.18 -3.53 -0.98
C GLY A 59 4.48 -2.74 -2.06
N ASP A 60 4.14 -3.31 -3.20
CA ASP A 60 3.56 -2.57 -4.31
C ASP A 60 2.26 -1.86 -3.93
N TYR A 61 1.31 -2.54 -3.28
CA TYR A 61 0.06 -1.88 -2.87
C TYR A 61 0.26 -0.86 -1.75
N VAL A 62 1.24 -1.07 -0.87
CA VAL A 62 1.61 -0.10 0.19
C VAL A 62 2.19 1.16 -0.44
N THR A 63 3.08 1.01 -1.43
CA THR A 63 3.63 2.09 -2.24
C THR A 63 2.52 2.88 -2.94
N ASP A 64 1.55 2.19 -3.54
CA ASP A 64 0.44 2.79 -4.25
C ASP A 64 -0.47 3.62 -3.31
N ILE A 65 -0.70 3.13 -2.09
CA ILE A 65 -1.41 3.88 -1.04
C ILE A 65 -0.62 5.13 -0.64
N GLU A 66 0.69 5.02 -0.44
CA GLU A 66 1.54 6.16 -0.09
C GLU A 66 1.58 7.20 -1.22
N CYS A 67 1.60 6.78 -2.49
CA CYS A 67 1.46 7.67 -3.63
C CYS A 67 0.15 8.47 -3.59
N TRP A 68 -0.96 7.81 -3.23
CA TRP A 68 -2.25 8.51 -3.08
C TRP A 68 -2.22 9.55 -1.95
N LEU A 69 -1.62 9.22 -0.80
CA LEU A 69 -1.46 10.18 0.31
C LEU A 69 -0.65 11.40 -0.13
N LEU A 70 0.47 11.17 -0.83
CA LEU A 70 1.32 12.24 -1.36
C LEU A 70 0.60 13.12 -2.39
N ALA A 71 -0.17 12.52 -3.31
CA ALA A 71 -0.95 13.26 -4.31
C ALA A 71 -2.03 14.18 -3.68
N HIS A 72 -2.46 13.86 -2.45
CA HIS A 72 -3.40 14.69 -1.68
C HIS A 72 -2.72 15.58 -0.64
N GLY A 73 -1.38 15.72 -0.68
CA GLY A 73 -0.62 16.56 0.26
C GLY A 73 -0.62 16.06 1.70
N ILE A 74 -0.97 14.78 1.94
CA ILE A 74 -1.07 14.19 3.27
C ILE A 74 0.31 13.75 3.74
N GLN A 75 0.78 14.31 4.84
CA GLN A 75 2.09 14.05 5.44
C GLN A 75 1.96 13.08 6.61
N VAL A 76 2.22 11.79 6.35
CA VAL A 76 2.27 10.72 7.35
C VAL A 76 3.44 9.78 7.04
N GLU A 77 4.04 9.20 8.07
CA GLU A 77 5.06 8.17 7.87
C GLU A 77 4.37 6.83 7.60
N VAL A 78 4.69 6.21 6.46
CA VAL A 78 4.18 4.89 6.07
C VAL A 78 5.30 3.86 6.22
N LEU A 79 5.06 2.81 6.98
CA LEU A 79 6.00 1.73 7.22
C LEU A 79 5.41 0.38 6.77
N ASN A 80 6.14 -0.32 5.93
CA ASN A 80 5.86 -1.69 5.57
C ASN A 80 6.64 -2.63 6.49
N LEU A 81 5.93 -3.52 7.19
CA LEU A 81 6.50 -4.57 8.02
C LEU A 81 5.95 -5.96 7.64
N GLY A 82 5.55 -6.15 6.39
CA GLY A 82 5.19 -7.48 5.86
C GLY A 82 6.35 -8.45 5.95
N LEU A 83 6.08 -9.74 6.15
CA LEU A 83 7.13 -10.75 6.25
C LEU A 83 6.75 -12.00 5.44
N GLY A 84 7.59 -12.34 4.47
CA GLY A 84 7.39 -13.50 3.61
C GLY A 84 7.16 -14.78 4.39
N SER A 85 6.22 -15.58 3.95
CA SER A 85 5.78 -16.82 4.59
C SER A 85 5.07 -16.66 5.93
N GLU A 86 4.92 -15.45 6.46
CA GLU A 86 4.29 -15.21 7.77
C GLU A 86 2.79 -15.52 7.73
N THR A 87 2.29 -16.08 8.82
CA THR A 87 0.88 -16.37 9.09
C THR A 87 0.36 -15.49 10.21
N ALA A 88 -0.94 -15.28 10.28
CA ALA A 88 -1.57 -14.74 11.50
C ALA A 88 -1.53 -15.79 12.62
N SER A 89 -1.86 -17.02 12.31
CA SER A 89 -1.97 -18.13 13.25
C SER A 89 -0.68 -18.96 13.37
N ASP A 90 -0.46 -19.57 14.52
CA ASP A 90 0.53 -20.63 14.67
C ASP A 90 -0.03 -21.91 14.01
N LEU A 91 0.66 -22.40 12.99
CA LEU A 91 0.23 -23.56 12.22
C LEU A 91 0.57 -24.86 12.95
N THR A 92 -0.29 -25.90 12.77
CA THR A 92 0.04 -27.24 13.22
C THR A 92 1.25 -27.79 12.46
N PRO A 93 1.95 -28.82 12.99
CA PRO A 93 3.04 -29.47 12.28
C PRO A 93 2.64 -29.97 10.88
N GLU A 94 1.41 -30.48 10.72
CA GLU A 94 0.88 -30.97 9.45
C GLU A 94 0.69 -29.84 8.43
N GLU A 95 0.11 -28.72 8.86
CA GLU A 95 -0.09 -27.53 8.02
C GLU A 95 1.26 -26.94 7.58
N ASN A 96 2.25 -27.03 8.45
CA ASN A 96 3.59 -26.47 8.20
C ASN A 96 4.52 -27.41 7.41
N ALA A 97 4.22 -28.72 7.36
CA ALA A 97 5.09 -29.75 6.82
C ALA A 97 5.51 -29.50 5.36
N GLY A 98 4.57 -29.10 4.51
CA GLY A 98 4.83 -28.81 3.11
C GLY A 98 5.80 -27.66 2.93
N HIS A 99 5.61 -26.56 3.67
CA HIS A 99 6.49 -25.40 3.63
C HIS A 99 7.88 -25.72 4.21
N LEU A 100 7.94 -26.43 5.34
CA LEU A 100 9.20 -26.86 5.95
C LEU A 100 10.02 -27.72 4.98
N LYS A 101 9.36 -28.69 4.28
CA LYS A 101 10.01 -29.52 3.27
C LYS A 101 10.55 -28.72 2.09
N ALA A 102 9.78 -27.75 1.61
CA ALA A 102 10.13 -26.97 0.43
C ALA A 102 11.21 -25.91 0.70
N HIS A 103 11.24 -25.32 1.89
CA HIS A 103 12.03 -24.13 2.21
C HIS A 103 13.05 -24.33 3.35
N GLY A 104 13.00 -25.46 4.07
CA GLY A 104 13.94 -25.76 5.16
C GLY A 104 13.64 -25.02 6.48
N PHE A 105 12.52 -24.31 6.58
CA PHE A 105 12.09 -23.65 7.82
C PHE A 105 10.56 -23.66 7.94
N GLY A 106 10.06 -23.63 9.18
CA GLY A 106 8.64 -23.46 9.46
C GLY A 106 8.18 -22.02 9.22
N ARG A 107 6.91 -21.83 8.86
CA ARG A 107 6.35 -20.49 8.69
C ARG A 107 6.43 -19.71 10.00
N PRO A 108 6.97 -18.48 10.00
CA PRO A 108 6.85 -17.60 11.16
C PRO A 108 5.38 -17.17 11.31
N PHE A 109 4.99 -16.77 12.51
CA PHE A 109 3.67 -16.21 12.77
C PHE A 109 3.79 -14.88 13.53
N ILE A 110 2.87 -13.95 13.25
CA ILE A 110 3.01 -12.55 13.67
C ILE A 110 3.14 -12.38 15.19
N SER A 111 2.51 -13.22 16.01
CA SER A 111 2.58 -13.10 17.46
C SER A 111 4.00 -13.19 18.02
N GLU A 112 4.95 -13.82 17.30
CA GLU A 112 6.35 -13.90 17.72
C GLU A 112 7.04 -12.53 17.75
N ARG A 113 6.63 -11.58 16.90
CA ARG A 113 7.28 -10.26 16.77
C ARG A 113 6.34 -9.08 17.00
N LEU A 114 5.02 -9.30 17.09
CA LEU A 114 4.01 -8.24 17.15
C LEU A 114 4.30 -7.21 18.24
N ALA A 115 4.53 -7.66 19.47
CA ALA A 115 4.78 -6.75 20.59
C ALA A 115 6.04 -5.89 20.36
N ARG A 116 7.11 -6.48 19.80
CA ARG A 116 8.34 -5.75 19.45
C ARG A 116 8.11 -4.75 18.32
N ALA A 117 7.35 -5.14 17.29
CA ALA A 117 7.01 -4.28 16.18
C ALA A 117 6.20 -3.05 16.65
N LEU A 118 5.15 -3.28 17.45
CA LEU A 118 4.32 -2.19 18.00
C LEU A 118 5.12 -1.26 18.91
N ALA A 119 5.94 -1.81 19.83
CA ALA A 119 6.76 -1.03 20.74
C ALA A 119 7.79 -0.15 20.00
N ALA A 120 8.41 -0.70 18.93
CA ALA A 120 9.42 0.00 18.16
C ALA A 120 8.83 1.08 17.25
N THR A 121 7.69 0.78 16.60
CA THR A 121 7.12 1.69 15.59
C THR A 121 6.02 2.60 16.10
N LYS A 122 5.32 2.24 17.18
CA LYS A 122 4.22 3.01 17.78
C LYS A 122 3.24 3.56 16.74
N PRO A 123 2.55 2.69 15.98
CA PRO A 123 1.63 3.13 14.93
C PRO A 123 0.39 3.82 15.52
N ASP A 124 -0.10 4.85 14.84
CA ASP A 124 -1.43 5.42 15.11
C ASP A 124 -2.52 4.65 14.36
N LEU A 125 -2.22 4.22 13.12
CA LEU A 125 -3.08 3.43 12.25
C LEU A 125 -2.32 2.18 11.80
N LEU A 126 -2.96 1.01 11.97
CA LEU A 126 -2.40 -0.28 11.61
C LEU A 126 -3.28 -0.97 10.58
N PHE A 127 -2.69 -1.39 9.48
CA PHE A 127 -3.30 -2.32 8.52
C PHE A 127 -2.71 -3.71 8.72
N ALA A 128 -3.57 -4.75 8.68
CA ALA A 128 -3.13 -6.14 8.72
C ALA A 128 -3.82 -6.94 7.62
N CYS A 129 -3.03 -7.58 6.74
CA CYS A 129 -3.50 -8.40 5.64
C CYS A 129 -2.82 -9.78 5.72
N TYR A 130 -3.53 -10.75 6.29
CA TYR A 130 -3.09 -12.14 6.47
C TYR A 130 -4.11 -13.12 5.93
N GLY A 131 -3.73 -14.37 5.82
CA GLY A 131 -4.58 -15.48 5.40
C GLY A 131 -3.95 -16.30 4.29
N MET A 132 -3.16 -15.68 3.40
CA MET A 132 -2.55 -16.37 2.27
C MET A 132 -1.70 -17.59 2.68
N ASN A 133 -1.11 -17.55 3.86
CA ASN A 133 -0.28 -18.62 4.38
C ASN A 133 -0.93 -19.46 5.48
N ASP A 134 -2.09 -19.05 6.00
CA ASP A 134 -2.69 -19.61 7.22
C ASP A 134 -3.37 -20.97 7.02
N GLY A 135 -3.95 -21.23 5.84
CA GLY A 135 -4.65 -22.49 5.59
C GLY A 135 -3.79 -23.57 4.94
N GLY A 136 -2.60 -23.22 4.50
CA GLY A 136 -1.77 -24.15 3.73
C GLY A 136 -2.51 -24.74 2.52
N SER A 137 -2.08 -25.92 2.08
CA SER A 137 -2.69 -26.65 0.97
C SER A 137 -3.65 -27.76 1.43
N LEU A 138 -4.04 -27.75 2.71
CA LEU A 138 -4.96 -28.75 3.26
C LEU A 138 -6.41 -28.41 2.90
N PRO A 139 -7.30 -29.42 2.82
CA PRO A 139 -8.71 -29.19 2.65
C PRO A 139 -9.26 -28.24 3.73
N PRO A 140 -10.22 -27.37 3.38
CA PRO A 140 -10.80 -26.45 4.34
C PRO A 140 -11.46 -27.18 5.49
N ASP A 141 -11.13 -26.78 6.72
CA ASP A 141 -11.79 -27.25 7.92
C ASP A 141 -12.22 -26.11 8.85
N GLU A 142 -13.05 -26.46 9.81
CA GLU A 142 -13.54 -25.47 10.79
C GLU A 142 -12.45 -25.09 11.80
N SER A 143 -11.53 -26.02 12.11
CA SER A 143 -10.48 -25.79 13.10
C SER A 143 -9.45 -24.79 12.59
N GLY A 144 -9.05 -24.86 11.31
CA GLY A 144 -8.19 -23.88 10.65
C GLY A 144 -8.82 -22.50 10.63
N THR A 145 -10.11 -22.43 10.30
CA THR A 145 -10.84 -21.16 10.32
C THR A 145 -10.89 -20.56 11.74
N LYS A 146 -11.14 -21.39 12.77
CA LYS A 146 -11.14 -20.93 14.17
C LYS A 146 -9.76 -20.46 14.64
N ARG A 147 -8.67 -21.15 14.24
CA ARG A 147 -7.30 -20.69 14.57
C ARG A 147 -6.99 -19.35 13.94
N PHE A 148 -7.28 -19.18 12.65
CA PHE A 148 -7.12 -17.89 11.96
C PHE A 148 -7.92 -16.79 12.67
N ALA A 149 -9.19 -17.06 12.96
CA ALA A 149 -10.08 -16.12 13.65
C ALA A 149 -9.52 -15.70 15.02
N ALA A 150 -9.08 -16.65 15.83
CA ALA A 150 -8.48 -16.37 17.13
C ALA A 150 -7.19 -15.55 17.01
N ALA A 151 -6.34 -15.85 16.04
CA ALA A 151 -5.08 -15.17 15.83
C ALA A 151 -5.27 -13.70 15.38
N VAL A 152 -6.18 -13.44 14.44
CA VAL A 152 -6.48 -12.08 13.99
C VAL A 152 -7.16 -11.27 15.09
N THR A 153 -8.05 -11.89 15.86
CA THR A 153 -8.65 -11.25 17.05
C THR A 153 -7.58 -10.84 18.04
N HIS A 154 -6.66 -11.76 18.38
CA HIS A 154 -5.55 -11.49 19.28
C HIS A 154 -4.63 -10.36 18.76
N LEU A 155 -4.28 -10.38 17.46
CA LEU A 155 -3.49 -9.32 16.83
C LEU A 155 -4.15 -7.95 17.05
N ARG A 156 -5.45 -7.85 16.76
CA ARG A 156 -6.20 -6.61 16.93
C ARG A 156 -6.23 -6.14 18.38
N GLU A 157 -6.51 -7.04 19.32
CA GLU A 157 -6.55 -6.73 20.75
C GLU A 157 -5.19 -6.23 21.27
N ILE A 158 -4.09 -6.89 20.91
CA ILE A 158 -2.74 -6.49 21.28
C ILE A 158 -2.38 -5.13 20.68
N ALA A 159 -2.77 -4.86 19.43
CA ALA A 159 -2.54 -3.57 18.79
C ALA A 159 -3.28 -2.44 19.52
N LEU A 160 -4.57 -2.62 19.79
CA LEU A 160 -5.38 -1.65 20.52
C LEU A 160 -4.81 -1.42 21.96
N LYS A 161 -4.46 -2.50 22.66
CA LYS A 161 -3.83 -2.42 24.00
C LYS A 161 -2.48 -1.70 23.97
N ALA A 162 -1.74 -1.78 22.87
CA ALA A 162 -0.48 -1.05 22.68
C ALA A 162 -0.67 0.44 22.34
N GLY A 163 -1.92 0.92 22.23
CA GLY A 163 -2.25 2.32 21.97
C GLY A 163 -2.46 2.66 20.48
N VAL A 164 -2.56 1.67 19.61
CA VAL A 164 -2.95 1.91 18.20
C VAL A 164 -4.38 2.46 18.18
N LYS A 165 -4.58 3.62 17.56
CA LYS A 165 -5.88 4.31 17.57
C LYS A 165 -6.91 3.60 16.68
N ARG A 166 -6.47 3.05 15.54
CA ARG A 166 -7.31 2.35 14.58
C ARG A 166 -6.58 1.14 14.01
N VAL A 167 -7.29 0.02 13.90
CA VAL A 167 -6.79 -1.22 13.31
C VAL A 167 -7.72 -1.64 12.19
N VAL A 168 -7.22 -1.61 10.97
CA VAL A 168 -7.94 -2.03 9.76
C VAL A 168 -7.46 -3.42 9.38
N ILE A 169 -8.39 -4.38 9.31
CA ILE A 169 -8.11 -5.73 8.85
C ILE A 169 -8.52 -5.85 7.39
N CYS A 170 -7.60 -6.26 6.53
CA CYS A 170 -7.89 -6.56 5.14
C CYS A 170 -8.18 -8.06 4.98
N THR A 171 -9.19 -8.42 4.20
CA THR A 171 -9.37 -9.81 3.79
C THR A 171 -8.18 -10.22 2.91
N PRO A 172 -7.77 -11.52 2.92
CA PRO A 172 -6.68 -11.97 2.06
C PRO A 172 -7.05 -11.80 0.58
N PRO A 173 -6.06 -11.54 -0.30
CA PRO A 173 -6.28 -11.60 -1.75
C PRO A 173 -6.66 -13.01 -2.20
N VAL A 174 -7.08 -13.16 -3.45
CA VAL A 174 -7.45 -14.47 -4.03
C VAL A 174 -6.22 -15.29 -4.38
N GLU A 175 -6.33 -16.61 -4.37
CA GLU A 175 -5.41 -17.47 -5.11
C GLU A 175 -5.97 -17.77 -6.51
N ASP A 176 -5.10 -17.69 -7.52
CA ASP A 176 -5.42 -18.09 -8.89
C ASP A 176 -5.18 -19.60 -9.06
N ALA A 177 -6.19 -20.38 -8.74
CA ALA A 177 -6.11 -21.83 -8.72
C ALA A 177 -5.89 -22.50 -10.09
N LYS A 178 -6.34 -21.88 -11.19
CA LYS A 178 -6.23 -22.39 -12.57
C LYS A 178 -6.52 -23.90 -12.73
N GLY A 179 -7.55 -24.37 -12.05
CA GLY A 179 -7.94 -25.79 -12.07
C GLY A 179 -7.05 -26.74 -11.24
N ASN A 180 -6.03 -26.24 -10.54
CA ASN A 180 -5.25 -27.05 -9.62
C ASN A 180 -6.04 -27.34 -8.33
N PRO A 181 -6.35 -28.60 -7.99
CA PRO A 181 -7.20 -28.91 -6.84
C PRO A 181 -6.60 -28.48 -5.49
N ILE A 182 -5.27 -28.50 -5.33
CA ILE A 182 -4.60 -28.06 -4.11
C ILE A 182 -4.77 -26.54 -3.93
N LYS A 183 -4.58 -25.78 -5.02
CA LYS A 183 -4.79 -24.33 -5.03
C LYS A 183 -6.26 -23.98 -4.81
N LYS A 184 -7.18 -24.81 -5.30
CA LYS A 184 -8.61 -24.66 -5.03
C LYS A 184 -8.92 -24.76 -3.55
N PHE A 185 -8.37 -25.73 -2.83
CA PHE A 185 -8.54 -25.82 -1.38
C PHE A 185 -8.00 -24.62 -0.64
N HIS A 186 -6.85 -24.12 -1.10
CA HIS A 186 -6.28 -22.90 -0.55
C HIS A 186 -7.21 -21.70 -0.76
N ASP A 187 -7.70 -21.50 -1.96
CA ASP A 187 -8.65 -20.44 -2.28
C ASP A 187 -9.96 -20.53 -1.47
N GLU A 188 -10.47 -21.75 -1.26
CA GLU A 188 -11.63 -22.00 -0.38
C GLU A 188 -11.36 -21.61 1.07
N ASN A 189 -10.15 -21.83 1.59
CA ASN A 189 -9.73 -21.35 2.91
C ASN A 189 -9.75 -19.81 2.97
N LEU A 190 -9.18 -19.13 1.95
CA LEU A 190 -9.20 -17.67 1.86
C LEU A 190 -10.63 -17.11 1.84
N ALA A 191 -11.53 -17.75 1.11
CA ALA A 191 -12.94 -17.38 1.08
C ALA A 191 -13.64 -17.54 2.44
N ARG A 192 -13.30 -18.60 3.21
CA ARG A 192 -13.83 -18.80 4.58
C ARG A 192 -13.31 -17.74 5.55
N TYR A 193 -12.01 -17.41 5.48
CA TYR A 193 -11.43 -16.33 6.29
C TYR A 193 -12.07 -14.99 5.95
N THR A 194 -12.28 -14.71 4.66
CA THR A 194 -12.99 -13.52 4.18
C THR A 194 -14.40 -13.45 4.76
N THR A 195 -15.17 -14.52 4.62
CA THR A 195 -16.55 -14.58 5.15
C THR A 195 -16.58 -14.27 6.64
N TRP A 196 -15.70 -14.89 7.44
CA TRP A 196 -15.60 -14.63 8.87
C TRP A 196 -15.20 -13.17 9.15
N LEU A 197 -14.19 -12.63 8.49
CA LEU A 197 -13.74 -11.24 8.68
C LEU A 197 -14.88 -10.24 8.41
N LEU A 198 -15.65 -10.46 7.35
CA LEU A 198 -16.75 -9.57 7.00
C LEU A 198 -17.86 -9.56 8.06
N THR A 199 -18.08 -10.65 8.81
CA THR A 199 -19.04 -10.64 9.94
C THR A 199 -18.58 -9.68 11.05
N LYS A 200 -17.29 -9.40 11.19
CA LYS A 200 -16.73 -8.53 12.23
C LYS A 200 -17.07 -7.05 12.04
N ARG A 201 -17.51 -6.65 10.86
CA ARG A 201 -18.05 -5.29 10.63
C ARG A 201 -19.23 -4.99 11.55
N ALA A 202 -20.10 -5.98 11.80
CA ALA A 202 -21.22 -5.83 12.73
C ALA A 202 -20.79 -5.65 14.20
N GLU A 203 -19.55 -6.06 14.52
CA GLU A 203 -18.94 -5.88 15.84
C GLU A 203 -18.08 -4.59 15.92
N GLY A 204 -18.16 -3.71 14.92
CA GLY A 204 -17.43 -2.43 14.88
C GLY A 204 -15.96 -2.56 14.49
N TRP A 205 -15.56 -3.64 13.81
CA TRP A 205 -14.22 -3.72 13.24
C TRP A 205 -14.15 -2.97 11.90
N ASP A 206 -13.05 -2.27 11.68
CA ASP A 206 -12.72 -1.76 10.35
C ASP A 206 -12.19 -2.91 9.51
N VAL A 207 -13.00 -3.44 8.59
CA VAL A 207 -12.62 -4.55 7.70
C VAL A 207 -12.75 -4.11 6.25
N VAL A 208 -11.66 -4.17 5.49
CA VAL A 208 -11.65 -3.94 4.04
C VAL A 208 -11.73 -5.27 3.31
N ASP A 209 -12.71 -5.42 2.44
CA ASP A 209 -12.82 -6.58 1.56
C ASP A 209 -11.95 -6.37 0.33
N ILE A 210 -10.88 -7.13 0.22
CA ILE A 210 -10.00 -7.22 -0.94
C ILE A 210 -10.37 -8.46 -1.77
N HIS A 211 -10.78 -9.55 -1.09
CA HIS A 211 -10.98 -10.85 -1.71
C HIS A 211 -12.06 -10.85 -2.79
N MET A 212 -13.26 -10.37 -2.44
CA MET A 212 -14.40 -10.43 -3.36
C MET A 212 -14.21 -9.56 -4.62
N PRO A 213 -13.74 -8.30 -4.54
CA PRO A 213 -13.40 -7.52 -5.72
C PRO A 213 -12.33 -8.17 -6.59
N MET A 214 -11.29 -8.76 -5.99
CA MET A 214 -10.25 -9.48 -6.74
C MET A 214 -10.81 -10.73 -7.42
N ARG A 215 -11.69 -11.49 -6.76
CA ARG A 215 -12.36 -12.66 -7.33
C ARG A 215 -13.19 -12.26 -8.55
N GLN A 216 -14.03 -11.24 -8.41
CA GLN A 216 -14.86 -10.73 -9.50
C GLN A 216 -14.01 -10.26 -10.69
N ALA A 217 -12.91 -9.56 -10.43
CA ALA A 217 -12.02 -9.09 -11.49
C ALA A 217 -11.25 -10.25 -12.15
N LEU A 218 -10.82 -11.27 -11.41
CA LEU A 218 -10.18 -12.47 -11.94
C LEU A 218 -11.14 -13.26 -12.83
N ASP A 219 -12.38 -13.49 -12.36
CA ASP A 219 -13.39 -14.22 -13.11
C ASP A 219 -13.78 -13.48 -14.38
N ALA A 220 -13.94 -12.15 -14.31
CA ALA A 220 -14.22 -11.31 -15.49
C ALA A 220 -13.06 -11.29 -16.49
N GLY A 221 -11.82 -11.28 -16.00
CA GLY A 221 -10.62 -11.38 -16.81
C GLY A 221 -10.52 -12.72 -17.53
N CYS A 222 -10.69 -13.82 -16.79
CA CYS A 222 -10.68 -15.18 -17.34
C CYS A 222 -11.83 -15.45 -18.34
N ALA A 223 -12.99 -14.81 -18.18
CA ALA A 223 -14.08 -14.90 -19.12
C ALA A 223 -13.76 -14.26 -20.50
N LYS A 224 -12.89 -13.23 -20.49
CA LYS A 224 -12.42 -12.56 -21.72
C LYS A 224 -11.19 -13.25 -22.32
N ASP A 225 -10.28 -13.65 -21.48
CA ASP A 225 -9.04 -14.34 -21.83
C ASP A 225 -8.78 -15.48 -20.81
N PRO A 226 -8.94 -16.75 -21.19
CA PRO A 226 -8.66 -17.89 -20.33
C PRO A 226 -7.21 -17.93 -19.78
N ALA A 227 -6.27 -17.22 -20.43
CA ALA A 227 -4.90 -17.10 -19.96
C ALA A 227 -4.70 -15.98 -18.94
N PHE A 228 -5.71 -15.11 -18.71
CA PHE A 228 -5.63 -14.04 -17.75
C PHE A 228 -5.29 -14.54 -16.34
N GLN A 229 -4.41 -13.83 -15.65
CA GLN A 229 -4.02 -14.13 -14.28
C GLN A 229 -3.48 -12.88 -13.57
N PHE A 230 -3.80 -12.70 -12.31
CA PHE A 230 -3.14 -11.70 -11.47
C PHE A 230 -1.76 -12.15 -11.01
N ALA A 231 -1.61 -13.45 -10.74
CA ALA A 231 -0.41 -14.03 -10.14
C ALA A 231 0.12 -15.18 -11.00
N LYS A 232 1.36 -15.05 -11.51
CA LYS A 232 2.00 -16.10 -12.32
C LYS A 232 2.21 -17.41 -11.56
N ASP A 233 2.46 -17.34 -10.26
CA ASP A 233 2.59 -18.48 -9.35
C ASP A 233 1.26 -18.84 -8.65
N GLY A 234 0.22 -18.03 -8.90
CA GLY A 234 -1.11 -18.15 -8.32
C GLY A 234 -1.28 -17.44 -6.98
N VAL A 235 -0.19 -16.96 -6.36
CA VAL A 235 -0.17 -16.38 -5.00
C VAL A 235 0.19 -14.89 -4.99
N HIS A 236 1.26 -14.52 -5.68
CA HIS A 236 1.82 -13.18 -5.62
C HIS A 236 1.28 -12.34 -6.80
N PRO A 237 0.32 -11.44 -6.55
CA PRO A 237 -0.26 -10.64 -7.61
C PRO A 237 0.79 -9.70 -8.21
N GLY A 238 0.71 -9.51 -9.54
CA GLY A 238 1.49 -8.49 -10.22
C GLY A 238 0.93 -7.09 -9.99
N ARG A 239 1.45 -6.11 -10.73
CA ARG A 239 1.08 -4.70 -10.59
C ARG A 239 -0.42 -4.44 -10.59
N GLU A 240 -1.16 -5.06 -11.51
CA GLU A 240 -2.61 -4.89 -11.63
C GLU A 240 -3.34 -5.37 -10.37
N GLY A 241 -2.97 -6.56 -9.84
CA GLY A 241 -3.58 -7.08 -8.63
C GLY A 241 -3.22 -6.26 -7.39
N HIS A 242 -1.97 -5.78 -7.26
CA HIS A 242 -1.59 -4.87 -6.19
C HIS A 242 -2.33 -3.53 -6.26
N TRP A 243 -2.51 -2.97 -7.48
CA TRP A 243 -3.30 -1.75 -7.64
C TRP A 243 -4.76 -1.96 -7.22
N LEU A 244 -5.35 -3.12 -7.54
CA LEU A 244 -6.70 -3.44 -7.09
C LEU A 244 -6.79 -3.52 -5.56
N MET A 245 -5.81 -4.14 -4.89
CA MET A 245 -5.73 -4.14 -3.42
C MET A 245 -5.65 -2.71 -2.85
N ALA A 246 -4.78 -1.87 -3.43
CA ALA A 246 -4.65 -0.47 -3.02
C ALA A 246 -5.95 0.30 -3.19
N ARG A 247 -6.64 0.13 -4.33
CA ARG A 247 -7.93 0.78 -4.62
C ARG A 247 -8.99 0.45 -3.57
N GLU A 248 -9.15 -0.83 -3.23
CA GLU A 248 -10.13 -1.25 -2.22
C GLU A 248 -9.81 -0.63 -0.86
N ILE A 249 -8.54 -0.63 -0.45
CA ILE A 249 -8.13 0.01 0.80
C ILE A 249 -8.39 1.52 0.76
N LEU A 250 -7.98 2.20 -0.30
CA LEU A 250 -8.16 3.64 -0.46
C LEU A 250 -9.63 4.05 -0.48
N THR A 251 -10.45 3.31 -1.23
CA THR A 251 -11.89 3.60 -1.35
C THR A 251 -12.60 3.38 -0.03
N HIS A 252 -12.39 2.22 0.61
CA HIS A 252 -13.10 1.88 1.84
C HIS A 252 -12.60 2.62 3.07
N THR A 253 -11.28 2.84 3.19
CA THR A 253 -10.70 3.48 4.38
C THR A 253 -10.69 4.99 4.29
N PHE A 254 -10.38 5.54 3.12
CA PHE A 254 -10.16 6.96 2.95
C PHE A 254 -11.21 7.67 2.08
N GLY A 255 -12.18 6.94 1.54
CA GLY A 255 -13.22 7.50 0.68
C GLY A 255 -12.70 8.01 -0.66
N ALA A 256 -11.60 7.42 -1.15
CA ALA A 256 -10.99 7.81 -2.42
C ALA A 256 -11.94 7.52 -3.60
N LYS A 257 -12.01 8.45 -4.56
CA LYS A 257 -12.72 8.28 -5.82
C LYS A 257 -11.69 8.00 -6.91
N LEU A 258 -11.63 6.75 -7.38
CA LEU A 258 -10.57 6.26 -8.26
C LEU A 258 -11.12 5.66 -9.59
N ASP A 259 -12.33 6.05 -9.99
CA ASP A 259 -13.03 5.46 -11.15
C ASP A 259 -12.22 5.57 -12.46
N ASN A 260 -11.44 6.63 -12.63
CA ASN A 260 -10.63 6.90 -13.82
C ASN A 260 -9.13 6.72 -13.59
N VAL A 261 -8.72 6.19 -12.43
CA VAL A 261 -7.31 5.97 -12.10
C VAL A 261 -6.99 4.49 -12.29
N THR A 262 -6.17 4.18 -13.28
CA THR A 262 -5.83 2.81 -13.66
C THR A 262 -4.54 2.29 -13.02
N ALA A 263 -3.72 3.18 -12.47
CA ALA A 263 -2.48 2.87 -11.76
C ALA A 263 -2.09 4.05 -10.84
N ALA A 264 -1.27 3.80 -9.83
CA ALA A 264 -0.84 4.84 -8.89
C ALA A 264 -0.04 5.97 -9.57
N GLU A 265 0.68 5.66 -10.64
CA GLU A 265 1.41 6.63 -11.45
C GLU A 265 0.50 7.71 -12.04
N ASN A 266 -0.76 7.36 -12.31
CA ASN A 266 -1.77 8.26 -12.89
C ASN A 266 -2.39 9.23 -11.85
N LEU A 267 -1.99 9.13 -10.58
CA LEU A 267 -2.35 10.10 -9.54
C LEU A 267 -1.61 11.43 -9.71
N PHE A 268 -0.53 11.43 -10.48
CA PHE A 268 0.32 12.60 -10.69
C PHE A 268 0.25 13.06 -12.16
N PRO A 269 0.11 14.35 -12.43
CA PRO A 269 0.05 14.86 -13.81
C PRO A 269 1.36 14.68 -14.57
N VAL A 270 2.50 14.67 -13.86
CA VAL A 270 3.85 14.48 -14.39
C VAL A 270 4.67 13.63 -13.41
N HIS A 271 5.73 12.98 -13.88
CA HIS A 271 6.68 12.20 -13.08
C HIS A 271 6.10 11.04 -12.27
N GLY A 272 4.85 10.60 -12.51
CA GLY A 272 4.19 9.60 -11.67
C GLY A 272 4.96 8.29 -11.53
N ALA A 273 5.54 7.78 -12.60
CA ALA A 273 6.35 6.55 -12.56
C ALA A 273 7.64 6.72 -11.73
N GLU A 274 8.30 7.88 -11.84
CA GLU A 274 9.51 8.21 -11.07
C GLU A 274 9.19 8.41 -9.58
N ILE A 275 8.11 9.16 -9.28
CA ILE A 275 7.61 9.36 -7.91
C ILE A 275 7.35 7.99 -7.26
N ARG A 276 6.56 7.15 -7.92
CA ARG A 276 6.24 5.81 -7.40
C ARG A 276 7.50 4.96 -7.16
N LYS A 277 8.46 5.00 -8.08
CA LYS A 277 9.74 4.29 -7.91
C LYS A 277 10.48 4.78 -6.67
N LEU A 278 10.63 6.09 -6.48
CA LEU A 278 11.32 6.66 -5.31
C LEU A 278 10.59 6.34 -4.00
N VAL A 279 9.25 6.34 -4.00
CA VAL A 279 8.44 5.92 -2.84
C VAL A 279 8.72 4.45 -2.51
N HIS A 280 8.74 3.58 -3.52
CA HIS A 280 9.08 2.16 -3.33
C HIS A 280 10.51 1.97 -2.81
N ASP A 281 11.50 2.64 -3.39
CA ASP A 281 12.90 2.56 -2.97
C ASP A 281 13.07 3.01 -1.50
N ARG A 282 12.40 4.11 -1.10
CA ARG A 282 12.37 4.59 0.28
C ARG A 282 11.72 3.56 1.22
N MET A 283 10.61 2.97 0.81
CA MET A 283 9.94 1.92 1.58
C MET A 283 10.87 0.72 1.81
N VAL A 284 11.54 0.21 0.78
CA VAL A 284 12.47 -0.94 0.89
C VAL A 284 13.67 -0.60 1.81
N LEU A 285 14.21 0.61 1.70
CA LEU A 285 15.29 1.07 2.57
C LEU A 285 14.89 1.03 4.04
N LEU A 286 13.73 1.60 4.38
CA LEU A 286 13.19 1.63 5.75
C LEU A 286 12.79 0.24 6.22
N PHE A 287 12.15 -0.58 5.37
CA PHE A 287 11.80 -1.95 5.66
C PHE A 287 12.97 -2.76 6.19
N ASN A 288 14.10 -2.80 5.46
CA ASN A 288 15.27 -3.57 5.86
C ASN A 288 15.81 -3.15 7.23
N SER A 289 15.82 -1.86 7.52
CA SER A 289 16.32 -1.32 8.78
C SER A 289 15.37 -1.60 9.95
N TRP A 290 14.07 -1.41 9.75
CA TRP A 290 13.07 -1.71 10.78
C TRP A 290 12.99 -3.21 11.08
N MET A 291 13.01 -4.06 10.05
CA MET A 291 12.99 -5.51 10.24
C MET A 291 14.24 -6.01 10.97
N THR A 292 15.41 -5.41 10.70
CA THR A 292 16.64 -5.68 11.45
C THR A 292 16.52 -5.32 12.93
N GLN A 293 15.93 -4.16 13.24
CA GLN A 293 15.76 -3.71 14.62
C GLN A 293 14.73 -4.54 15.39
N ILE A 294 13.63 -4.93 14.74
CA ILE A 294 12.54 -5.71 15.34
C ILE A 294 12.98 -7.17 15.57
N GLY A 295 13.67 -7.73 14.58
CA GLY A 295 14.07 -9.14 14.55
C GLY A 295 12.89 -10.09 14.35
N HIS A 296 13.14 -11.20 13.69
CA HIS A 296 12.14 -12.26 13.40
C HIS A 296 12.82 -13.59 13.09
N LYS A 297 12.03 -14.68 12.96
CA LYS A 297 12.57 -16.02 12.73
C LYS A 297 12.68 -16.44 11.27
N ARG A 298 12.22 -15.62 10.31
CA ARG A 298 12.25 -15.95 8.89
C ARG A 298 13.68 -15.81 8.34
N PRO A 299 14.32 -16.90 7.85
CA PRO A 299 15.65 -16.83 7.23
C PRO A 299 15.64 -16.00 5.94
N GLY A 300 16.76 -15.36 5.61
CA GLY A 300 16.98 -14.68 4.33
C GLY A 300 16.27 -13.33 4.16
N VAL A 301 15.62 -12.82 5.20
CA VAL A 301 15.08 -11.45 5.26
C VAL A 301 15.82 -10.68 6.34
N ALA A 302 16.12 -9.40 6.11
CA ALA A 302 16.83 -8.55 7.05
C ALA A 302 16.21 -8.63 8.47
N GLY A 303 17.04 -8.88 9.49
CA GLY A 303 16.59 -9.12 10.86
C GLY A 303 16.30 -10.58 11.20
N GLY A 304 16.30 -11.48 10.22
CA GLY A 304 16.17 -12.92 10.41
C GLY A 304 17.49 -13.69 10.36
N PRO A 305 17.45 -14.99 10.70
CA PRO A 305 18.65 -15.84 10.71
C PRO A 305 19.39 -15.86 9.37
N GLY A 306 20.70 -15.67 9.40
CA GLY A 306 21.57 -15.75 8.23
C GLY A 306 21.40 -14.64 7.18
N ALA A 307 20.54 -13.65 7.43
CA ALA A 307 20.34 -12.54 6.51
C ALA A 307 21.31 -11.38 6.77
N LYS A 308 21.67 -10.67 5.70
CA LYS A 308 22.39 -9.40 5.81
C LYS A 308 21.47 -8.38 6.52
N PRO A 309 21.93 -7.70 7.58
CA PRO A 309 21.14 -6.66 8.22
C PRO A 309 20.93 -5.47 7.29
N GLY A 310 19.84 -4.75 7.48
CA GLY A 310 19.66 -3.42 6.92
C GLY A 310 20.60 -2.41 7.55
N LEU A 311 20.62 -1.21 7.01
CA LEU A 311 21.40 -0.10 7.58
C LEU A 311 20.94 0.21 9.01
N PRO A 312 21.82 0.80 9.86
CA PRO A 312 21.38 1.37 11.13
C PRO A 312 20.19 2.32 10.92
N LEU A 313 19.19 2.25 11.79
CA LEU A 313 17.93 2.97 11.58
C LEU A 313 18.10 4.49 11.44
N ALA A 314 19.07 5.08 12.18
CA ALA A 314 19.36 6.51 12.06
C ALA A 314 19.89 6.86 10.67
N GLU A 315 20.79 6.06 10.11
CA GLU A 315 21.34 6.24 8.76
C GLU A 315 20.25 6.07 7.69
N SER A 316 19.42 5.02 7.79
CA SER A 316 18.34 4.80 6.83
C SER A 316 17.30 5.92 6.86
N LYS A 317 17.00 6.48 8.03
CA LYS A 317 16.09 7.64 8.15
C LYS A 317 16.66 8.89 7.48
N THR A 318 17.96 9.14 7.59
CA THR A 318 18.61 10.25 6.87
C THR A 318 18.48 10.07 5.36
N LYS A 319 18.83 8.88 4.83
CA LYS A 319 18.68 8.59 3.40
C LYS A 319 17.22 8.60 2.93
N ALA A 320 16.29 8.16 3.76
CA ALA A 320 14.87 8.22 3.47
C ALA A 320 14.34 9.67 3.43
N ALA A 321 14.90 10.58 4.24
CA ALA A 321 14.58 12.00 4.18
C ALA A 321 15.09 12.63 2.87
N ASP A 322 16.28 12.24 2.38
CA ASP A 322 16.79 12.71 1.09
C ASP A 322 15.87 12.26 -0.07
N LEU A 323 15.42 10.99 -0.04
CA LEU A 323 14.44 10.49 -1.01
C LEU A 323 13.09 11.23 -0.88
N ALA A 324 12.65 11.52 0.33
CA ALA A 324 11.42 12.28 0.56
C ALA A 324 11.49 13.69 -0.04
N ASN A 325 12.64 14.37 0.06
CA ASN A 325 12.86 15.69 -0.55
C ASN A 325 12.80 15.60 -2.08
N GLN A 326 13.40 14.57 -2.68
CA GLN A 326 13.33 14.34 -4.14
C GLN A 326 11.89 14.08 -4.58
N ILE A 327 11.16 13.21 -3.86
CA ILE A 327 9.75 12.93 -4.13
C ILE A 327 8.93 14.24 -4.08
N GLN A 328 9.13 15.05 -3.03
CA GLN A 328 8.38 16.30 -2.88
C GLN A 328 8.68 17.31 -4.00
N MET A 329 9.91 17.40 -4.47
CA MET A 329 10.26 18.23 -5.64
C MET A 329 9.49 17.78 -6.88
N LEU A 330 9.44 16.47 -7.16
CA LEU A 330 8.72 15.93 -8.31
C LEU A 330 7.20 16.11 -8.19
N VAL A 331 6.63 15.88 -6.99
CA VAL A 331 5.20 16.11 -6.72
C VAL A 331 4.81 17.56 -6.99
N ASN A 332 5.68 18.52 -6.68
CA ASN A 332 5.47 19.96 -6.95
C ASN A 332 5.79 20.35 -8.40
N GLY A 333 6.01 19.42 -9.32
CA GLY A 333 6.31 19.68 -10.73
C GLY A 333 7.73 20.18 -10.99
N GLY A 334 8.63 20.06 -10.01
CA GLY A 334 10.05 20.38 -10.15
C GLY A 334 10.78 19.38 -11.06
N LYS A 335 11.94 19.78 -11.59
CA LYS A 335 12.88 18.82 -12.20
C LYS A 335 13.76 18.24 -11.10
N PRO A 336 14.14 16.93 -11.19
CA PRO A 336 15.05 16.29 -10.25
C PRO A 336 16.45 16.92 -10.27
#